data_7a1e4da7e0ab27be927402381d4b3db3
#
_entry.id   7a1e4da7e0ab27be927402381d4b3db3
#
_cell.length_a   1.000
_cell.length_b   1.000
_cell.length_c   1.000
_cell.angle_alpha   90.00
_cell.angle_beta   90.00
_cell.angle_gamma   90.00
#
_symmetry.space_group_name_H-M   'P 1'
#
loop_
_entity.id
_entity.type
_entity.pdbx_description
1 polymer ?
#
loop_
_entity_poly.entity_id
_entity_poly.type
_entity_poly.pdbx_seq_one_letter_code
_entity_poly.pdbx_strand_id
1 'polypeptide(L)'
;NYASIDQSVGNAPNPPGGPDPRVATASISQDGSNNSSTIDQFGGSATISARLMEASSSQGGDNNQSTISQTNTLVAGASSGNFASVDQGGNDNISTVMQDGALNEAMVDQSGNGNESWVSQAGSGHSATVTQSTDMNNSVVNQTGMNNTATVTQGM
;
A
#
# COMPACT_ATOMS: atom_id res chain seq x y z
N ASN A 1 2.94 11.35 -17.19
CA ASN A 1 3.04 10.61 -15.92
C ASN A 1 3.01 11.58 -14.75
N TYR A 2 2.31 11.20 -13.69
CA TYR A 2 2.26 11.94 -12.42
C TYR A 2 2.67 11.00 -11.27
N ALA A 3 3.60 11.42 -10.44
CA ALA A 3 4.02 10.68 -9.26
C ALA A 3 4.05 11.61 -8.03
N SER A 4 3.45 11.17 -6.93
CA SER A 4 3.47 11.89 -5.66
C SER A 4 3.76 10.95 -4.50
N ILE A 5 4.67 11.33 -3.64
CA ILE A 5 4.95 10.62 -2.38
C ILE A 5 4.85 11.64 -1.25
N ASP A 6 3.95 11.41 -0.31
CA ASP A 6 3.86 12.13 0.95
C ASP A 6 4.17 11.19 2.13
N GLN A 7 5.16 11.55 2.92
CA GLN A 7 5.56 10.77 4.08
C GLN A 7 5.59 11.68 5.31
N SER A 8 4.59 11.54 6.16
CA SER A 8 4.48 12.28 7.42
C SER A 8 4.65 11.34 8.61
N VAL A 9 5.80 11.39 9.23
CA VAL A 9 6.12 10.59 10.44
C VAL A 9 6.10 11.48 11.66
N GLY A 10 5.30 11.13 12.66
CA GLY A 10 5.19 11.90 13.90
C GLY A 10 6.53 12.05 14.64
N ASN A 11 6.75 13.22 15.20
CA ASN A 11 7.98 13.64 15.88
C ASN A 11 8.03 13.11 17.35
N ALA A 12 8.10 11.79 17.53
CA ALA A 12 8.39 11.27 18.88
C ALA A 12 9.89 11.47 19.22
N PRO A 13 10.24 11.95 20.41
CA PRO A 13 11.65 12.04 20.79
C PRO A 13 12.27 10.64 20.81
N ASN A 14 13.36 10.47 20.10
CA ASN A 14 14.14 9.23 20.12
C ASN A 14 14.75 9.04 21.54
N PRO A 15 14.62 7.87 22.17
CA PRO A 15 15.29 7.62 23.42
C PRO A 15 16.82 7.77 23.26
N PRO A 16 17.51 8.37 24.22
CA PRO A 16 18.97 8.58 24.11
C PRO A 16 19.71 7.26 23.84
N GLY A 17 20.46 7.20 22.72
CA GLY A 17 21.34 6.08 22.39
C GLY A 17 20.71 4.91 21.62
N GLY A 18 19.43 4.97 21.25
CA GLY A 18 18.81 3.98 20.36
C GLY A 18 18.86 4.38 18.88
N PRO A 19 18.93 3.41 17.95
CA PRO A 19 18.71 3.71 16.54
C PRO A 19 17.31 4.28 16.36
N ASP A 20 17.17 5.30 15.49
CA ASP A 20 15.84 5.83 15.13
C ASP A 20 15.10 4.79 14.26
N PRO A 21 14.07 4.13 14.80
CA PRO A 21 13.38 3.05 14.08
C PRO A 21 12.29 3.56 13.13
N ARG A 22 12.21 4.87 12.92
CA ARG A 22 11.20 5.52 12.09
C ARG A 22 11.66 5.53 10.64
N VAL A 23 11.41 4.45 9.92
CA VAL A 23 11.69 4.37 8.49
C VAL A 23 10.37 4.10 7.75
N ALA A 24 9.93 5.09 7.02
CA ALA A 24 8.94 4.90 5.97
C ALA A 24 9.67 4.92 4.63
N THR A 25 9.47 3.90 3.83
CA THR A 25 10.05 3.79 2.50
C THR A 25 8.93 3.79 1.46
N ALA A 26 9.07 4.64 0.45
CA ALA A 26 8.14 4.67 -0.65
C ALA A 26 8.87 4.75 -1.99
N SER A 27 8.37 4.06 -3.00
CA SER A 27 8.91 4.11 -4.35
C SER A 27 7.80 4.09 -5.40
N ILE A 28 7.96 4.89 -6.45
CA ILE A 28 7.10 4.90 -7.62
C ILE A 28 7.99 4.74 -8.86
N SER A 29 7.63 3.79 -9.74
CA SER A 29 8.21 3.59 -11.05
C SER A 29 7.12 3.64 -12.10
N GLN A 30 7.28 4.47 -13.14
CA GLN A 30 6.29 4.61 -14.20
C GLN A 30 6.95 4.58 -15.56
N ASP A 31 6.54 3.63 -16.41
CA ASP A 31 6.92 3.52 -17.82
C ASP A 31 5.67 3.64 -18.69
N GLY A 32 5.78 4.28 -19.85
CA GLY A 32 4.63 4.59 -20.72
C GLY A 32 4.07 6.00 -20.51
N SER A 33 2.79 6.21 -20.80
CA SER A 33 2.17 7.53 -20.88
C SER A 33 0.98 7.70 -19.96
N ASN A 34 0.79 8.91 -19.42
CA ASN A 34 -0.37 9.31 -18.62
C ASN A 34 -0.63 8.45 -17.36
N ASN A 35 0.39 7.79 -16.83
CA ASN A 35 0.26 7.06 -15.59
C ASN A 35 0.21 8.01 -14.40
N SER A 36 -0.58 7.67 -13.38
CA SER A 36 -0.71 8.44 -12.15
C SER A 36 -0.53 7.54 -10.93
N SER A 37 0.41 7.90 -10.06
CA SER A 37 0.62 7.17 -8.81
C SER A 37 0.78 8.11 -7.62
N THR A 38 0.08 7.78 -6.53
CA THR A 38 0.16 8.51 -5.26
C THR A 38 0.43 7.53 -4.13
N ILE A 39 1.39 7.85 -3.28
CA ILE A 39 1.70 7.12 -2.05
C ILE A 39 1.66 8.08 -0.89
N ASP A 40 0.77 7.83 0.07
CA ASP A 40 0.63 8.54 1.32
C ASP A 40 0.96 7.61 2.48
N GLN A 41 1.97 7.96 3.27
CA GLN A 41 2.35 7.22 4.48
C GLN A 41 2.29 8.12 5.70
N PHE A 42 1.33 7.88 6.58
CA PHE A 42 1.14 8.61 7.82
C PHE A 42 1.49 7.75 9.03
N GLY A 43 2.51 8.12 9.74
CA GLY A 43 2.94 7.46 10.98
C GLY A 43 2.56 8.26 12.21
N GLY A 44 1.55 7.80 12.90
CA GLY A 44 1.05 8.09 14.24
C GLY A 44 1.48 9.31 15.03
N SER A 45 0.97 9.44 16.25
CA SER A 45 1.24 10.54 17.18
C SER A 45 2.65 10.49 17.80
N ALA A 46 3.07 11.57 18.48
CA ALA A 46 4.39 11.77 19.11
C ALA A 46 4.90 10.65 20.06
N THR A 47 4.09 9.66 20.36
CA THR A 47 4.45 8.53 21.22
C THR A 47 4.54 7.18 20.50
N ILE A 48 4.28 7.16 19.19
CA ILE A 48 4.21 5.93 18.39
C ILE A 48 5.26 6.00 17.29
N SER A 49 6.16 5.05 17.28
CA SER A 49 7.12 4.91 16.19
C SER A 49 6.42 4.27 15.01
N ALA A 50 6.23 5.01 13.92
CA ALA A 50 5.90 4.43 12.62
C ALA A 50 7.10 3.62 12.16
N ARG A 51 7.08 2.32 12.40
CA ARG A 51 8.19 1.45 12.09
C ARG A 51 7.93 0.71 10.80
N LEU A 52 8.83 0.93 9.82
CA LEU A 52 8.95 0.09 8.65
C LEU A 52 7.70 0.05 7.76
N MET A 53 7.02 1.18 7.56
CA MET A 53 6.05 1.24 6.48
C MET A 53 6.79 1.18 5.15
N GLU A 54 6.34 0.29 4.29
CA GLU A 54 6.89 0.16 2.95
C GLU A 54 5.76 0.21 1.92
N ALA A 55 5.92 1.07 0.92
CA ALA A 55 4.97 1.18 -0.17
C ALA A 55 5.70 1.24 -1.52
N SER A 56 5.22 0.48 -2.48
CA SER A 56 5.73 0.52 -3.84
C SER A 56 4.61 0.53 -4.87
N SER A 57 4.80 1.31 -5.92
CA SER A 57 3.92 1.32 -7.08
C SER A 57 4.75 1.27 -8.35
N SER A 58 4.48 0.26 -9.18
CA SER A 58 5.07 0.07 -10.49
C SER A 58 3.96 0.12 -11.54
N GLN A 59 4.11 0.96 -12.54
CA GLN A 59 3.13 1.10 -13.63
C GLN A 59 3.85 1.02 -14.97
N GLY A 60 3.52 -0.01 -15.76
CA GLY A 60 3.90 -0.16 -17.15
C GLY A 60 2.69 0.03 -18.07
N GLY A 61 2.88 0.57 -19.28
CA GLY A 61 1.80 0.87 -20.21
C GLY A 61 1.18 2.25 -20.01
N ASP A 62 -0.07 2.44 -20.41
CA ASP A 62 -0.67 3.78 -20.50
C ASP A 62 -1.90 3.93 -19.58
N ASN A 63 -2.11 5.14 -19.06
CA ASN A 63 -3.29 5.57 -18.28
C ASN A 63 -3.55 4.80 -16.98
N ASN A 64 -2.58 4.15 -16.39
CA ASN A 64 -2.77 3.43 -15.13
C ASN A 64 -2.87 4.39 -13.94
N GLN A 65 -3.70 4.05 -12.97
CA GLN A 65 -3.85 4.79 -11.72
C GLN A 65 -3.55 3.89 -10.51
N SER A 66 -2.70 4.36 -9.60
CA SER A 66 -2.41 3.69 -8.35
C SER A 66 -2.49 4.67 -7.17
N THR A 67 -3.19 4.27 -6.12
CA THR A 67 -3.22 5.01 -4.86
C THR A 67 -2.91 4.06 -3.71
N ILE A 68 -1.90 4.37 -2.92
CA ILE A 68 -1.55 3.64 -1.70
C ILE A 68 -1.61 4.61 -0.53
N SER A 69 -2.45 4.30 0.47
CA SER A 69 -2.54 5.06 1.71
C SER A 69 -2.29 4.14 2.90
N GLN A 70 -1.25 4.41 3.66
CA GLN A 70 -0.90 3.66 4.85
C GLN A 70 -0.92 4.56 6.08
N THR A 71 -1.77 4.23 7.03
CA THR A 71 -1.82 4.90 8.34
C THR A 71 -1.44 3.91 9.43
N ASN A 72 -0.45 4.27 10.23
CA ASN A 72 -0.08 3.47 11.39
C ASN A 72 -0.62 4.13 12.66
N THR A 73 -1.66 3.54 13.25
CA THR A 73 -2.36 4.07 14.44
C THR A 73 -1.99 3.38 15.74
N LEU A 74 -0.96 2.53 15.77
CA LEU A 74 -0.70 1.65 16.90
C LEU A 74 -0.02 2.27 18.12
N VAL A 75 -0.23 1.54 19.24
CA VAL A 75 0.25 1.81 20.60
C VAL A 75 1.76 1.54 20.72
N ALA A 76 2.43 2.29 21.59
CA ALA A 76 3.85 2.19 21.87
C ALA A 76 4.33 0.75 22.14
N GLY A 77 5.39 0.32 21.47
CA GLY A 77 6.12 -0.94 21.76
C GLY A 77 5.96 -2.06 20.74
N ALA A 78 5.08 -1.97 19.75
CA ALA A 78 4.97 -2.99 18.71
C ALA A 78 5.89 -2.66 17.51
N SER A 79 6.58 -3.66 17.00
CA SER A 79 7.24 -3.58 15.69
C SER A 79 6.13 -3.67 14.64
N SER A 80 5.82 -2.57 13.97
CA SER A 80 4.59 -2.48 13.21
C SER A 80 4.80 -1.65 11.96
N GLY A 81 5.11 -2.29 10.86
CA GLY A 81 5.04 -1.70 9.55
C GLY A 81 3.84 -2.24 8.78
N ASN A 82 3.26 -1.44 7.94
CA ASN A 82 2.39 -1.89 6.88
C ASN A 82 3.22 -2.04 5.60
N PHE A 83 2.88 -3.04 4.81
CA PHE A 83 3.48 -3.28 3.50
C PHE A 83 2.42 -3.19 2.41
N ALA A 84 2.66 -2.40 1.37
CA ALA A 84 1.80 -2.34 0.21
C ALA A 84 2.61 -2.35 -1.08
N SER A 85 2.22 -3.21 -2.02
CA SER A 85 2.81 -3.26 -3.35
C SER A 85 1.72 -3.29 -4.42
N VAL A 86 1.80 -2.40 -5.38
CA VAL A 86 0.93 -2.37 -6.56
C VAL A 86 1.80 -2.49 -7.80
N ASP A 87 1.52 -3.48 -8.64
CA ASP A 87 2.11 -3.64 -9.96
C ASP A 87 1.01 -3.64 -11.03
N GLN A 88 1.07 -2.71 -11.96
CA GLN A 88 0.11 -2.56 -13.04
C GLN A 88 0.84 -2.64 -14.37
N GLY A 89 0.72 -3.78 -15.05
CA GLY A 89 1.09 -3.95 -16.44
C GLY A 89 -0.14 -3.81 -17.35
N GLY A 90 0.03 -3.31 -18.55
CA GLY A 90 -1.09 -3.05 -19.48
C GLY A 90 -1.66 -1.64 -19.33
N ASN A 91 -2.91 -1.42 -19.74
CA ASN A 91 -3.45 -0.07 -19.85
C ASN A 91 -4.73 0.12 -19.03
N ASP A 92 -5.01 1.36 -18.65
CA ASP A 92 -6.28 1.76 -18.02
C ASP A 92 -6.60 1.01 -16.70
N ASN A 93 -5.60 0.49 -15.99
CA ASN A 93 -5.80 -0.19 -14.72
C ASN A 93 -5.91 0.79 -13.55
N ILE A 94 -6.77 0.47 -12.59
CA ILE A 94 -6.98 1.27 -11.38
C ILE A 94 -6.75 0.40 -10.14
N SER A 95 -5.89 0.85 -9.23
CA SER A 95 -5.68 0.20 -7.95
C SER A 95 -5.73 1.18 -6.79
N THR A 96 -6.44 0.81 -5.73
CA THR A 96 -6.46 1.54 -4.46
C THR A 96 -6.18 0.58 -3.32
N VAL A 97 -5.16 0.89 -2.52
CA VAL A 97 -4.81 0.17 -1.30
C VAL A 97 -4.87 1.12 -0.11
N MET A 98 -5.67 0.79 0.89
CA MET A 98 -5.77 1.50 2.15
C MET A 98 -5.46 0.57 3.31
N GLN A 99 -4.48 0.93 4.13
CA GLN A 99 -4.10 0.17 5.32
C GLN A 99 -4.10 1.08 6.54
N ASP A 100 -5.00 0.79 7.49
CA ASP A 100 -5.07 1.48 8.79
C ASP A 100 -4.75 0.49 9.91
N GLY A 101 -3.76 0.81 10.71
CA GLY A 101 -3.29 -0.05 11.78
C GLY A 101 -1.87 -0.58 11.54
N ALA A 102 -1.61 -1.89 11.76
CA ALA A 102 -0.25 -2.38 11.76
C ALA A 102 -0.08 -3.80 11.23
N LEU A 103 1.12 -4.09 10.72
CA LEU A 103 1.47 -5.41 10.21
C LEU A 103 0.50 -5.89 9.11
N ASN A 104 -0.13 -4.96 8.40
CA ASN A 104 -0.97 -5.28 7.28
C ASN A 104 -0.13 -5.40 6.00
N GLU A 105 -0.42 -6.40 5.21
CA GLU A 105 0.24 -6.66 3.94
C GLU A 105 -0.79 -6.67 2.81
N ALA A 106 -0.53 -5.90 1.75
CA ALA A 106 -1.36 -5.87 0.55
C ALA A 106 -0.49 -5.96 -0.70
N MET A 107 -0.80 -6.90 -1.58
CA MET A 107 -0.18 -7.04 -2.89
C MET A 107 -1.26 -7.03 -3.96
N VAL A 108 -1.10 -6.18 -4.96
CA VAL A 108 -1.99 -6.09 -6.12
C VAL A 108 -1.15 -6.22 -7.39
N ASP A 109 -1.50 -7.18 -8.23
CA ASP A 109 -0.94 -7.40 -9.56
C ASP A 109 -2.06 -7.34 -10.61
N GLN A 110 -1.99 -6.39 -11.51
CA GLN A 110 -2.93 -6.22 -12.61
C GLN A 110 -2.16 -6.21 -13.94
N SER A 111 -2.18 -7.33 -14.66
CA SER A 111 -1.39 -7.50 -15.89
C SER A 111 -2.19 -7.40 -17.19
N GLY A 112 -3.53 -7.33 -17.11
CA GLY A 112 -4.41 -7.06 -18.24
C GLY A 112 -4.75 -5.57 -18.40
N ASN A 113 -5.84 -5.27 -19.11
CA ASN A 113 -6.30 -3.91 -19.32
C ASN A 113 -7.63 -3.62 -18.64
N GLY A 114 -7.82 -2.40 -18.14
CA GLY A 114 -9.08 -1.96 -17.55
C GLY A 114 -9.47 -2.69 -16.27
N ASN A 115 -8.51 -3.22 -15.53
CA ASN A 115 -8.76 -3.89 -14.25
C ASN A 115 -8.92 -2.88 -13.12
N GLU A 116 -9.81 -3.18 -12.18
CA GLU A 116 -10.02 -2.36 -10.99
C GLU A 116 -9.81 -3.21 -9.73
N SER A 117 -9.04 -2.70 -8.79
CA SER A 117 -8.79 -3.34 -7.49
C SER A 117 -8.96 -2.35 -6.35
N TRP A 118 -9.71 -2.75 -5.33
CA TRP A 118 -9.84 -2.03 -4.07
C TRP A 118 -9.48 -2.96 -2.91
N VAL A 119 -8.45 -2.60 -2.15
CA VAL A 119 -8.06 -3.31 -0.94
C VAL A 119 -8.12 -2.36 0.25
N SER A 120 -8.91 -2.73 1.27
CA SER A 120 -9.02 -2.00 2.53
C SER A 120 -8.74 -2.93 3.70
N GLN A 121 -7.76 -2.60 4.51
CA GLN A 121 -7.38 -3.37 5.69
C GLN A 121 -7.37 -2.46 6.92
N ALA A 122 -8.23 -2.75 7.91
CA ALA A 122 -8.35 -1.99 9.14
C ALA A 122 -8.16 -2.88 10.37
N GLY A 123 -7.06 -2.69 11.07
CA GLY A 123 -6.68 -3.49 12.23
C GLY A 123 -5.23 -3.97 12.17
N SER A 124 -4.99 -5.25 12.43
CA SER A 124 -3.61 -5.73 12.55
C SER A 124 -3.39 -7.12 11.95
N GLY A 125 -2.26 -7.28 11.26
CA GLY A 125 -1.82 -8.58 10.74
C GLY A 125 -2.67 -9.13 9.60
N HIS A 126 -3.31 -8.26 8.82
CA HIS A 126 -4.04 -8.69 7.64
C HIS A 126 -3.11 -8.97 6.47
N SER A 127 -3.45 -9.97 5.65
CA SER A 127 -2.79 -10.23 4.37
C SER A 127 -3.82 -10.27 3.25
N ALA A 128 -3.61 -9.48 2.20
CA ALA A 128 -4.42 -9.46 1.00
C ALA A 128 -3.57 -9.62 -0.25
N THR A 129 -3.96 -10.52 -1.13
CA THR A 129 -3.33 -10.69 -2.44
C THR A 129 -4.40 -10.64 -3.51
N VAL A 130 -4.24 -9.76 -4.49
CA VAL A 130 -5.11 -9.63 -5.65
C VAL A 130 -4.28 -9.81 -6.91
N THR A 131 -4.69 -10.75 -7.77
CA THR A 131 -4.09 -10.98 -9.09
C THR A 131 -5.18 -10.95 -10.15
N GLN A 132 -5.05 -10.04 -11.09
CA GLN A 132 -5.97 -9.87 -12.22
C GLN A 132 -5.16 -9.93 -13.53
N SER A 133 -5.24 -11.07 -14.23
CA SER A 133 -4.39 -11.36 -15.40
C SER A 133 -5.08 -11.26 -16.75
N THR A 134 -6.39 -11.01 -16.76
CA THR A 134 -7.16 -10.70 -17.97
C THR A 134 -7.78 -9.32 -17.88
N ASP A 135 -8.54 -8.93 -18.90
CA ASP A 135 -9.11 -7.60 -19.00
C ASP A 135 -10.40 -7.43 -18.19
N MET A 136 -10.68 -6.20 -17.77
CA MET A 136 -11.95 -5.75 -17.17
C MET A 136 -12.37 -6.52 -15.91
N ASN A 137 -11.43 -6.98 -15.12
CA ASN A 137 -11.72 -7.59 -13.83
C ASN A 137 -11.95 -6.50 -12.76
N ASN A 138 -12.85 -6.80 -11.82
CA ASN A 138 -13.06 -5.95 -10.66
C ASN A 138 -12.92 -6.79 -9.38
N SER A 139 -12.15 -6.31 -8.42
CA SER A 139 -11.98 -6.94 -7.12
C SER A 139 -12.13 -5.97 -5.95
N VAL A 140 -12.80 -6.42 -4.91
CA VAL A 140 -12.91 -5.69 -3.64
C VAL A 140 -12.53 -6.61 -2.50
N VAL A 141 -11.51 -6.22 -1.73
CA VAL A 141 -11.10 -6.89 -0.51
C VAL A 141 -11.28 -5.93 0.67
N ASN A 142 -12.06 -6.32 1.65
CA ASN A 142 -12.25 -5.55 2.89
C ASN A 142 -11.99 -6.47 4.10
N GLN A 143 -10.96 -6.14 4.87
CA GLN A 143 -10.54 -6.90 6.04
C GLN A 143 -10.55 -6.01 7.27
N THR A 144 -11.28 -6.42 8.31
CA THR A 144 -11.37 -5.71 9.58
C THR A 144 -11.06 -6.65 10.75
N GLY A 145 -10.46 -6.12 11.82
CA GLY A 145 -10.11 -6.89 13.02
C GLY A 145 -8.65 -7.33 13.03
N MET A 146 -8.37 -8.63 13.13
CA MET A 146 -7.00 -9.12 13.25
C MET A 146 -6.77 -10.41 12.46
N ASN A 147 -5.59 -10.53 11.84
CA ASN A 147 -5.06 -11.75 11.21
C ASN A 147 -5.96 -12.38 10.14
N ASN A 148 -6.66 -11.57 9.36
CA ASN A 148 -7.45 -12.06 8.22
C ASN A 148 -6.55 -12.23 6.99
N THR A 149 -6.83 -13.25 6.20
CA THR A 149 -6.17 -13.49 4.91
C THR A 149 -7.20 -13.53 3.80
N ALA A 150 -6.95 -12.83 2.71
CA ALA A 150 -7.76 -12.84 1.50
C ALA A 150 -6.89 -13.02 0.26
N THR A 151 -7.32 -13.87 -0.66
CA THR A 151 -6.69 -14.04 -1.97
C THR A 151 -7.75 -13.96 -3.05
N VAL A 152 -7.56 -13.09 -4.00
CA VAL A 152 -8.42 -12.94 -5.19
C VAL A 152 -7.55 -13.20 -6.42
N THR A 153 -7.99 -14.15 -7.25
CA THR A 153 -7.34 -14.43 -8.54
C THR A 153 -8.40 -14.41 -9.62
N GLN A 154 -8.24 -13.57 -10.60
CA GLN A 154 -9.16 -13.39 -11.72
C GLN A 154 -8.38 -13.46 -13.04
N GLY A 155 -8.87 -14.28 -13.96
CA GLY A 155 -8.25 -14.47 -15.26
C GLY A 155 -7.72 -15.88 -15.46
N MET A 156 -8.49 -16.68 -16.12
CA MET A 156 -8.11 -17.93 -16.79
C MET A 156 -8.50 -17.82 -18.26
#